data_efc82e883a6b31801cb4dbed816dbf49
#
_entry.id   efc82e883a6b31801cb4dbed816dbf49
#
_cell.length_a   1.000
_cell.length_b   1.000
_cell.length_c   1.000
_cell.angle_alpha   90.00
_cell.angle_beta   90.00
_cell.angle_gamma   90.00
#
_symmetry.space_group_name_H-M   'P 1'
#
loop_
_entity.id
_entity.type
_entity.pdbx_description
1 polymer ?
#
loop_
_entity_poly.entity_id
_entity_poly.type
_entity_poly.pdbx_seq_one_letter_code
_entity_poly.pdbx_strand_id
1 'polypeptide(L)'
;MAQKRGRKSKYSTNVQPHLEQIREWRKVGATVEHICDVLNIGRSTWHEYEREHPEFRDAIKKGTTEFCLDLRGELARLAKRHTLETKKQYIKQDMETGHKTQYTEITTKEVDADIAAINLLLKNLDRDNWSNDPAHVELRRQELELRKKMAAANNFDFQLED
;
A
#
# COMPACT_ATOMS: atom_id res chain seq x y z
N MET A 1 34.04 34.83 -11.93
CA MET A 1 32.96 33.98 -12.47
C MET A 1 31.77 34.07 -11.55
N ALA A 2 30.64 34.64 -11.98
CA ALA A 2 29.44 34.82 -11.16
C ALA A 2 28.74 33.44 -11.03
N GLN A 3 28.65 32.92 -9.82
CA GLN A 3 27.83 31.73 -9.53
C GLN A 3 26.37 32.07 -9.84
N LYS A 4 25.77 31.39 -10.82
CA LYS A 4 24.32 31.40 -11.01
C LYS A 4 23.64 30.95 -9.70
N ARG A 5 23.05 31.91 -8.97
CA ARG A 5 22.18 31.59 -7.83
C ARG A 5 20.94 30.87 -8.37
N GLY A 6 20.97 29.55 -8.40
CA GLY A 6 19.81 28.74 -8.65
C GLY A 6 18.74 28.98 -7.57
N ARG A 7 17.47 28.68 -7.89
CA ARG A 7 16.34 28.73 -6.93
C ARG A 7 16.69 27.85 -5.72
N LYS A 8 16.62 28.42 -4.50
CA LYS A 8 16.86 27.65 -3.28
C LYS A 8 15.96 26.43 -3.22
N SER A 9 16.54 25.26 -2.92
CA SER A 9 15.78 24.04 -2.71
C SER A 9 14.76 24.23 -1.57
N LYS A 10 13.53 23.82 -1.79
CA LYS A 10 12.46 23.83 -0.77
C LYS A 10 12.52 22.58 0.13
N TYR A 11 13.47 21.69 -0.08
CA TYR A 11 13.53 20.42 0.68
C TYR A 11 13.64 20.66 2.18
N SER A 12 14.65 21.43 2.62
CA SER A 12 14.93 21.69 4.03
C SER A 12 13.82 22.47 4.76
N THR A 13 13.01 23.23 4.03
CA THR A 13 11.95 24.07 4.61
C THR A 13 10.58 23.41 4.54
N ASN A 14 10.26 22.73 3.45
CA ASN A 14 8.91 22.24 3.18
C ASN A 14 8.77 20.71 3.31
N VAL A 15 9.85 19.95 3.19
CA VAL A 15 9.79 18.49 3.16
C VAL A 15 10.44 17.86 4.39
N GLN A 16 11.68 18.21 4.66
CA GLN A 16 12.46 17.61 5.74
C GLN A 16 11.79 17.70 7.13
N PRO A 17 11.18 18.83 7.56
CA PRO A 17 10.48 18.90 8.84
C PRO A 17 9.21 18.03 8.90
N HIS A 18 8.69 17.59 7.75
CA HIS A 18 7.43 16.87 7.62
C HIS A 18 7.58 15.38 7.26
N LEU A 19 8.78 14.80 7.34
CA LEU A 19 9.04 13.41 6.95
C LEU A 19 8.11 12.41 7.67
N GLU A 20 7.90 12.57 8.98
CA GLU A 20 7.00 11.70 9.73
C GLU A 20 5.53 11.92 9.32
N GLN A 21 5.12 13.16 9.08
CA GLN A 21 3.78 13.46 8.59
C GLN A 21 3.53 12.88 7.19
N ILE A 22 4.55 12.92 6.32
CA ILE A 22 4.48 12.31 4.98
C ILE A 22 4.30 10.81 5.08
N ARG A 23 5.00 10.15 6.00
CA ARG A 23 4.81 8.73 6.30
C ARG A 23 3.36 8.45 6.74
N GLU A 24 2.84 9.22 7.70
CA GLU A 24 1.46 9.05 8.18
C GLU A 24 0.42 9.31 7.07
N TRP A 25 0.61 10.34 6.23
CA TRP A 25 -0.26 10.57 5.08
C TRP A 25 -0.23 9.40 4.09
N ARG A 26 0.96 8.86 3.79
CA ARG A 26 1.08 7.67 2.92
C ARG A 26 0.47 6.42 3.55
N LYS A 27 0.54 6.28 4.86
CA LYS A 27 -0.08 5.20 5.62
C LYS A 27 -1.61 5.20 5.53
N VAL A 28 -2.23 6.37 5.45
CA VAL A 28 -3.69 6.48 5.24
C VAL A 28 -4.08 6.54 3.76
N GLY A 29 -3.16 6.30 2.84
CA GLY A 29 -3.43 6.24 1.40
C GLY A 29 -3.49 7.60 0.71
N ALA A 30 -3.00 8.68 1.31
CA ALA A 30 -2.97 9.99 0.67
C ALA A 30 -2.19 9.94 -0.66
N THR A 31 -2.72 10.62 -1.68
CA THR A 31 -2.08 10.68 -3.00
C THR A 31 -0.86 11.59 -2.99
N VAL A 32 0.08 11.34 -3.92
CA VAL A 32 1.25 12.21 -4.11
C VAL A 32 0.82 13.64 -4.43
N GLU A 33 -0.22 13.82 -5.22
CA GLU A 33 -0.77 15.13 -5.58
C GLU A 33 -1.20 15.90 -4.34
N HIS A 34 -2.03 15.30 -3.51
CA HIS A 34 -2.50 15.91 -2.27
C HIS A 34 -1.34 16.32 -1.35
N ILE A 35 -0.34 15.43 -1.19
CA ILE A 35 0.82 15.74 -0.34
C ILE A 35 1.66 16.86 -0.94
N CYS A 36 1.84 16.89 -2.27
CA CYS A 36 2.53 17.98 -2.96
C CYS A 36 1.84 19.32 -2.74
N ASP A 37 0.51 19.37 -2.81
CA ASP A 37 -0.28 20.57 -2.56
C ASP A 37 -0.08 21.09 -1.13
N VAL A 38 -0.16 20.19 -0.14
CA VAL A 38 0.06 20.55 1.27
C VAL A 38 1.48 21.08 1.52
N LEU A 39 2.49 20.46 0.90
CA LEU A 39 3.90 20.86 1.03
C LEU A 39 4.28 22.05 0.13
N ASN A 40 3.37 22.51 -0.73
CA ASN A 40 3.61 23.57 -1.71
C ASN A 40 4.84 23.29 -2.59
N ILE A 41 4.92 22.06 -3.14
CA ILE A 41 5.94 21.61 -4.08
C ILE A 41 5.29 21.04 -5.35
N GLY A 42 6.02 21.06 -6.46
CA GLY A 42 5.55 20.44 -7.71
C GLY A 42 5.78 18.92 -7.71
N ARG A 43 5.00 18.18 -8.51
CA ARG A 43 5.18 16.70 -8.68
C ARG A 43 6.58 16.35 -9.23
N SER A 44 7.12 17.15 -10.15
CA SER A 44 8.50 16.97 -10.64
C SER A 44 9.53 17.09 -9.52
N THR A 45 9.33 18.10 -8.65
CA THR A 45 10.18 18.33 -7.47
C THR A 45 10.06 17.19 -6.45
N TRP A 46 8.85 16.61 -6.28
CA TRP A 46 8.66 15.42 -5.46
C TRP A 46 9.55 14.26 -5.93
N HIS A 47 9.50 13.92 -7.22
CA HIS A 47 10.30 12.82 -7.77
C HIS A 47 11.81 13.12 -7.77
N GLU A 48 12.20 14.38 -7.91
CA GLU A 48 13.59 14.79 -7.75
C GLU A 48 14.07 14.56 -6.32
N TYR A 49 13.30 15.00 -5.32
CA TYR A 49 13.63 14.80 -3.91
C TYR A 49 13.60 13.31 -3.51
N GLU A 50 12.67 12.53 -4.03
CA GLU A 50 12.61 11.08 -3.81
C GLU A 50 13.88 10.37 -4.30
N ARG A 51 14.48 10.85 -5.39
CA ARG A 51 15.75 10.35 -5.92
C ARG A 51 16.95 10.83 -5.12
N GLU A 52 16.97 12.09 -4.70
CA GLU A 52 18.13 12.75 -4.08
C GLU A 52 18.21 12.53 -2.57
N HIS A 53 17.08 12.33 -1.89
CA HIS A 53 17.00 12.24 -0.44
C HIS A 53 16.53 10.85 0.02
N PRO A 54 17.45 9.97 0.48
CA PRO A 54 17.11 8.62 0.93
C PRO A 54 16.08 8.60 2.06
N GLU A 55 16.19 9.52 3.02
CA GLU A 55 15.28 9.64 4.17
C GLU A 55 13.84 9.95 3.73
N PHE A 56 13.67 10.76 2.69
CA PHE A 56 12.35 11.05 2.12
C PHE A 56 11.76 9.82 1.43
N ARG A 57 12.55 9.14 0.62
CA ARG A 57 12.16 7.89 -0.02
C ARG A 57 11.78 6.82 0.99
N ASP A 58 12.54 6.71 2.09
CA ASP A 58 12.26 5.75 3.16
C ASP A 58 10.95 6.07 3.90
N ALA A 59 10.65 7.34 4.16
CA ALA A 59 9.38 7.77 4.75
C ALA A 59 8.19 7.38 3.85
N ILE A 60 8.27 7.67 2.55
CA ILE A 60 7.25 7.29 1.56
C ILE A 60 7.08 5.76 1.53
N LYS A 61 8.17 5.02 1.44
CA LYS A 61 8.16 3.55 1.34
C LYS A 61 7.55 2.92 2.60
N LYS A 62 7.94 3.37 3.78
CA LYS A 62 7.38 2.89 5.06
C LYS A 62 5.88 3.11 5.11
N GLY A 63 5.40 4.33 4.89
CA GLY A 63 3.97 4.63 4.91
C GLY A 63 3.19 3.83 3.88
N THR A 64 3.69 3.70 2.65
CA THR A 64 3.04 2.89 1.60
C THR A 64 3.01 1.40 1.97
N THR A 65 4.08 0.88 2.59
CA THR A 65 4.12 -0.52 3.03
C THR A 65 3.10 -0.77 4.14
N GLU A 66 2.99 0.12 5.12
CA GLU A 66 2.00 0.04 6.20
C GLU A 66 0.57 0.06 5.63
N PHE A 67 0.27 0.97 4.69
CA PHE A 67 -1.01 1.01 3.99
C PHE A 67 -1.34 -0.31 3.26
N CYS A 68 -0.37 -0.87 2.54
CA CYS A 68 -0.56 -2.15 1.86
C CYS A 68 -0.79 -3.32 2.83
N LEU A 69 -0.13 -3.30 4.00
CA LEU A 69 -0.34 -4.31 5.03
C LEU A 69 -1.75 -4.21 5.63
N ASP A 70 -2.24 -3.02 5.90
CA ASP A 70 -3.60 -2.80 6.39
C ASP A 70 -4.64 -3.29 5.37
N LEU A 71 -4.48 -2.94 4.10
CA LEU A 71 -5.38 -3.43 3.03
C LEU A 71 -5.35 -4.96 2.88
N ARG A 72 -4.18 -5.59 3.03
CA ARG A 72 -4.07 -7.05 3.02
C ARG A 72 -4.79 -7.66 4.22
N GLY A 73 -4.71 -7.03 5.38
CA GLY A 73 -5.42 -7.45 6.58
C GLY A 73 -6.94 -7.41 6.38
N GLU A 74 -7.46 -6.31 5.84
CA GLU A 74 -8.89 -6.17 5.52
C GLU A 74 -9.34 -7.18 4.45
N LEU A 75 -8.55 -7.38 3.41
CA LEU A 75 -8.85 -8.38 2.38
C LEU A 75 -8.87 -9.79 2.96
N ALA A 76 -7.93 -10.14 3.84
CA ALA A 76 -7.90 -11.43 4.53
C ALA A 76 -9.08 -11.61 5.49
N ARG A 77 -9.57 -10.52 6.11
CA ARG A 77 -10.79 -10.53 6.92
C ARG A 77 -12.02 -10.82 6.06
N LEU A 78 -12.16 -10.16 4.92
CA LEU A 78 -13.27 -10.37 3.98
C LEU A 78 -13.28 -11.78 3.38
N ALA A 79 -12.10 -12.37 3.16
CA ALA A 79 -11.96 -13.74 2.65
C ALA A 79 -12.35 -14.82 3.67
N LYS A 80 -12.68 -14.45 4.91
CA LYS A 80 -13.14 -15.38 5.96
C LYS A 80 -14.52 -14.96 6.43
N ARG A 81 -15.28 -15.94 6.93
CA ARG A 81 -16.53 -15.64 7.67
C ARG A 81 -16.18 -14.71 8.84
N HIS A 82 -16.91 -13.63 9.00
CA HIS A 82 -16.67 -12.65 10.05
C HIS A 82 -17.98 -12.09 10.57
N THR A 83 -17.90 -11.46 11.74
CA THR A 83 -19.05 -10.88 12.41
C THR A 83 -19.00 -9.35 12.28
N LEU A 84 -20.11 -8.75 11.82
CA LEU A 84 -20.31 -7.32 11.86
C LEU A 84 -21.13 -6.95 13.09
N GLU A 85 -20.62 -6.05 13.90
CA GLU A 85 -21.30 -5.46 15.02
C GLU A 85 -21.70 -4.02 14.67
N THR A 86 -23.00 -3.76 14.68
CA THR A 86 -23.54 -2.41 14.45
C THR A 86 -24.06 -1.86 15.76
N LYS A 87 -23.51 -0.73 16.20
CA LYS A 87 -23.95 0.01 17.39
C LYS A 87 -24.77 1.21 16.95
N LYS A 88 -26.04 1.24 17.38
CA LYS A 88 -26.91 2.40 17.19
C LYS A 88 -27.17 3.04 18.55
N GLN A 89 -26.93 4.33 18.63
CA GLN A 89 -27.21 5.10 19.84
C GLN A 89 -28.43 5.97 19.62
N TYR A 90 -29.38 5.87 20.53
CA TYR A 90 -30.63 6.67 20.53
C TYR A 90 -30.69 7.49 21.80
N ILE A 91 -31.09 8.75 21.66
CA ILE A 91 -31.42 9.62 22.77
C ILE A 91 -32.93 9.78 22.76
N LYS A 92 -33.61 9.22 23.79
CA LYS A 92 -35.03 9.40 23.98
C LYS A 92 -35.23 10.47 25.05
N GLN A 93 -35.97 11.52 24.71
CA GLN A 93 -36.34 12.56 25.64
C GLN A 93 -37.79 12.35 26.07
N ASP A 94 -38.02 12.29 27.36
CA ASP A 94 -39.35 12.27 27.91
C ASP A 94 -39.97 13.67 27.77
N MET A 95 -41.15 13.72 27.16
CA MET A 95 -41.82 15.01 26.84
C MET A 95 -42.43 15.71 28.09
N GLU A 96 -42.72 14.96 29.15
CA GLU A 96 -43.33 15.52 30.37
C GLU A 96 -42.27 15.96 31.36
N THR A 97 -41.22 15.16 31.53
CA THR A 97 -40.18 15.42 32.55
C THR A 97 -38.91 16.07 31.94
N GLY A 98 -38.79 16.11 30.65
CA GLY A 98 -37.60 16.61 29.95
C GLY A 98 -36.34 15.72 30.11
N HIS A 99 -36.46 14.57 30.77
CA HIS A 99 -35.37 13.67 31.06
C HIS A 99 -34.87 12.99 29.78
N LYS A 100 -33.55 12.99 29.55
CA LYS A 100 -32.91 12.35 28.40
C LYS A 100 -32.31 11.01 28.81
N THR A 101 -32.75 9.95 28.18
CA THR A 101 -32.19 8.59 28.38
C THR A 101 -31.50 8.13 27.10
N GLN A 102 -30.28 7.69 27.25
CA GLN A 102 -29.47 7.15 26.12
C GLN A 102 -29.60 5.64 26.09
N TYR A 103 -29.97 5.12 24.93
CA TYR A 103 -30.02 3.67 24.63
C TYR A 103 -28.98 3.32 23.61
N THR A 104 -28.32 2.19 23.81
CA THR A 104 -27.41 1.60 22.81
C THR A 104 -27.98 0.27 22.39
N GLU A 105 -28.31 0.16 21.12
CA GLU A 105 -28.69 -1.11 20.47
C GLU A 105 -27.48 -1.68 19.80
N ILE A 106 -27.13 -2.94 20.10
CA ILE A 106 -26.03 -3.66 19.49
C ILE A 106 -26.64 -4.78 18.65
N THR A 107 -26.45 -4.70 17.33
CA THR A 107 -26.88 -5.74 16.41
C THR A 107 -25.66 -6.46 15.87
N THR A 108 -25.61 -7.78 16.04
CA THR A 108 -24.54 -8.64 15.54
C THR A 108 -25.06 -9.42 14.33
N LYS A 109 -24.33 -9.37 13.20
CA LYS A 109 -24.63 -10.11 11.99
C LYS A 109 -23.42 -10.90 11.54
N GLU A 110 -23.60 -12.19 11.28
CA GLU A 110 -22.60 -13.00 10.59
C GLU A 110 -22.62 -12.69 9.10
N VAL A 111 -21.43 -12.54 8.52
CA VAL A 111 -21.20 -12.29 7.11
C VAL A 111 -20.35 -13.42 6.56
N ASP A 112 -20.83 -14.04 5.50
CA ASP A 112 -20.11 -15.11 4.82
C ASP A 112 -18.84 -14.58 4.13
N ALA A 113 -17.90 -15.48 3.88
CA ALA A 113 -16.66 -15.16 3.19
C ALA A 113 -16.92 -14.67 1.75
N ASP A 114 -16.21 -13.63 1.35
CA ASP A 114 -16.27 -13.06 -0.01
C ASP A 114 -15.42 -13.91 -0.96
N ILE A 115 -16.08 -14.53 -1.94
CA ILE A 115 -15.43 -15.38 -2.95
C ILE A 115 -14.43 -14.58 -3.81
N ALA A 116 -14.73 -13.31 -4.12
CA ALA A 116 -13.82 -12.46 -4.88
C ALA A 116 -12.54 -12.16 -4.10
N ALA A 117 -12.67 -11.88 -2.81
CA ALA A 117 -11.52 -11.67 -1.91
C ALA A 117 -10.67 -12.95 -1.80
N ILE A 118 -11.30 -14.13 -1.66
CA ILE A 118 -10.61 -15.43 -1.64
C ILE A 118 -9.81 -15.63 -2.94
N ASN A 119 -10.46 -15.47 -4.09
CA ASN A 119 -9.82 -15.64 -5.39
C ASN A 119 -8.65 -14.69 -5.58
N LEU A 120 -8.79 -13.41 -5.17
CA LEU A 120 -7.72 -12.43 -5.28
C LEU A 120 -6.51 -12.80 -4.41
N LEU A 121 -6.76 -13.24 -3.18
CA LEU A 121 -5.69 -13.69 -2.27
C LEU A 121 -4.98 -14.93 -2.81
N LEU A 122 -5.70 -15.96 -3.24
CA LEU A 122 -5.12 -17.19 -3.75
C LEU A 122 -4.28 -16.95 -5.02
N LYS A 123 -4.75 -16.11 -5.95
CA LYS A 123 -3.99 -15.74 -7.15
C LYS A 123 -2.68 -14.99 -6.84
N ASN A 124 -2.64 -14.27 -5.73
CA ASN A 124 -1.44 -13.49 -5.35
C ASN A 124 -0.49 -14.28 -4.44
N LEU A 125 -1.02 -15.10 -3.53
CA LEU A 125 -0.24 -15.81 -2.51
C LEU A 125 0.15 -17.23 -2.94
N ASP A 126 -0.72 -17.89 -3.72
CA ASP A 126 -0.54 -19.27 -4.18
C ASP A 126 -0.67 -19.37 -5.70
N ARG A 127 0.10 -18.52 -6.37
CA ARG A 127 0.05 -18.36 -7.83
C ARG A 127 0.32 -19.67 -8.57
N ASP A 128 1.14 -20.54 -8.02
CA ASP A 128 1.54 -21.79 -8.66
C ASP A 128 0.41 -22.82 -8.69
N ASN A 129 -0.44 -22.84 -7.66
CA ASN A 129 -1.57 -23.76 -7.55
C ASN A 129 -2.90 -23.11 -7.94
N TRP A 130 -2.98 -21.78 -7.89
CA TRP A 130 -4.20 -21.01 -8.13
C TRP A 130 -4.02 -19.97 -9.23
N SER A 131 -3.99 -20.44 -10.48
CA SER A 131 -3.89 -19.58 -11.67
C SER A 131 -5.15 -19.73 -12.54
N ASN A 132 -5.49 -18.64 -13.27
CA ASN A 132 -6.54 -18.71 -14.30
C ASN A 132 -6.10 -19.55 -15.52
N ASP A 133 -4.80 -19.67 -15.73
CA ASP A 133 -4.20 -20.43 -16.83
C ASP A 133 -2.98 -21.21 -16.32
N PRO A 134 -3.19 -22.40 -15.78
CA PRO A 134 -2.12 -23.26 -15.29
C PRO A 134 -1.10 -23.62 -16.38
N ALA A 135 -1.54 -23.77 -17.62
CA ALA A 135 -0.66 -24.12 -18.76
C ALA A 135 0.33 -22.99 -19.06
N HIS A 136 -0.11 -21.74 -19.00
CA HIS A 136 0.74 -20.58 -19.20
C HIS A 136 1.77 -20.41 -18.05
N VAL A 137 1.40 -20.74 -16.82
CA VAL A 137 2.31 -20.72 -15.66
C VAL A 137 3.41 -21.74 -15.85
N GLU A 138 3.06 -22.96 -16.28
CA GLU A 138 4.02 -24.03 -16.51
C GLU A 138 4.97 -23.71 -17.68
N LEU A 139 4.45 -23.18 -18.79
CA LEU A 139 5.25 -22.70 -19.92
C LEU A 139 6.28 -21.64 -19.46
N ARG A 140 5.84 -20.67 -18.69
CA ARG A 140 6.73 -19.59 -18.19
C ARG A 140 7.81 -20.14 -17.24
N ARG A 141 7.49 -21.16 -16.44
CA ARG A 141 8.45 -21.85 -15.59
C ARG A 141 9.53 -22.57 -16.41
N GLN A 142 9.12 -23.27 -17.47
CA GLN A 142 10.03 -23.96 -18.39
C GLN A 142 10.93 -22.97 -19.14
N GLU A 143 10.39 -21.86 -19.61
CA GLU A 143 11.18 -20.79 -20.26
C GLU A 143 12.23 -20.19 -19.31
N LEU A 144 11.88 -19.98 -18.05
CA LEU A 144 12.78 -19.45 -17.03
C LEU A 144 13.91 -20.43 -16.72
N GLU A 145 13.61 -21.72 -16.64
CA GLU A 145 14.61 -22.75 -16.44
C GLU A 145 15.55 -22.87 -17.64
N LEU A 146 15.01 -22.82 -18.85
CA LEU A 146 15.81 -22.84 -20.07
C LEU A 146 16.75 -21.63 -20.14
N ARG A 147 16.25 -20.42 -19.82
CA ARG A 147 17.08 -19.21 -19.72
C ARG A 147 18.20 -19.33 -18.69
N LYS A 148 17.92 -19.90 -17.52
CA LYS A 148 18.94 -20.15 -16.49
C LYS A 148 20.02 -21.11 -16.98
N LYS A 149 19.64 -22.20 -17.67
CA LYS A 149 20.56 -23.16 -18.25
C LYS A 149 21.44 -22.54 -19.35
N MET A 150 20.85 -21.72 -20.22
CA MET A 150 21.59 -21.00 -21.26
C MET A 150 22.57 -19.98 -20.68
N ALA A 151 22.14 -19.22 -19.65
CA ALA A 151 23.02 -18.26 -18.98
C ALA A 151 24.18 -18.95 -18.23
N ALA A 152 23.94 -20.12 -17.64
CA ALA A 152 24.98 -20.91 -16.99
C ALA A 152 25.99 -21.50 -18.04
N ALA A 153 25.51 -21.96 -19.21
CA ALA A 153 26.35 -22.44 -20.27
C ALA A 153 27.24 -21.32 -20.85
N ASN A 154 26.68 -20.15 -21.12
CA ASN A 154 27.45 -19.01 -21.63
C ASN A 154 28.53 -18.51 -20.64
N ASN A 155 28.26 -18.59 -19.32
CA ASN A 155 29.28 -18.23 -18.33
C ASN A 155 30.40 -19.28 -18.23
N PHE A 156 30.15 -20.51 -18.61
CA PHE A 156 31.16 -21.57 -18.61
C PHE A 156 32.13 -21.43 -19.81
N ASP A 157 31.64 -21.05 -20.99
CA ASP A 157 32.48 -20.82 -22.17
C ASP A 157 33.45 -19.64 -21.98
N PHE A 158 33.05 -18.61 -21.21
CA PHE A 158 33.88 -17.44 -20.91
C PHE A 158 35.05 -17.73 -19.95
N GLN A 159 35.02 -18.84 -19.20
CA GLN A 159 36.07 -19.25 -18.25
C GLN A 159 37.11 -20.21 -18.88
N LEU A 160 36.93 -20.63 -20.14
CA LEU A 160 37.84 -21.53 -20.83
C LEU A 160 38.77 -20.83 -21.83
N GLU A 161 38.66 -19.50 -22.00
CA GLU A 161 39.48 -18.69 -22.92
C GLU A 161 40.62 -17.92 -22.20
N ASP A 162 40.88 -18.14 -20.92
CA ASP A 162 42.03 -17.66 -20.16
C ASP A 162 42.99 -18.86 -19.87
#